data_c889380bb8a4e48ce55922c1ec9bd993
#
_entry.id   c889380bb8a4e48ce55922c1ec9bd993
#
_cell.length_a   1.000
_cell.length_b   1.000
_cell.length_c   1.000
_cell.angle_alpha   90.00
_cell.angle_beta   90.00
_cell.angle_gamma   90.00
#
_symmetry.space_group_name_H-M   'P 1'
#
loop_
_entity.id
_entity.type
_entity.pdbx_description
1 polymer ?
#
loop_
_entity_poly.entity_id
_entity_poly.type
_entity_poly.pdbx_seq_one_letter_code
_entity_poly.pdbx_strand_id
1 'polypeptide(L)'
;MADFMTETRQRAPGPREPRESTGGAAAGPPDGQEATELLERTRALVDPELRAAVDSLPGSMRRIARYHFGWEHADGTAAAGNAGKAIRPALVLAAAAALGGPAARTAAVRAAVAVELVHNFTLLHDDVMDRDATRRHRPTAWTVFGDADAILAGDALQALALRLLAADPHPASGPAVARLADCVVELCAGQHTDTALERRAPGEVTLDEVLAMAEAKTGALLGCACALGALYAGAGKEDAAALDGFGRQAGLAFQLIDDVIGIWGDPLRTGKPAGADLAARKKSLPVVAALTSGTPAGAELAALYGRPYAEGEDGDGGEIARTALAVERAGGRDWAQAEAADRMARAVQELARAVPAPERAGGLLALAEFVTRRSS
;
A
#
# COMPACT_ATOMS: atom_id res chain seq x y z
N MET A 1 -18.99 81.53 -52.62
CA MET A 1 -20.32 81.78 -52.13
C MET A 1 -20.83 80.45 -51.56
N ALA A 2 -20.99 80.45 -50.21
CA ALA A 2 -21.72 79.53 -49.34
C ALA A 2 -21.55 78.04 -49.60
N ASP A 3 -20.76 77.31 -48.89
CA ASP A 3 -20.97 76.76 -47.54
C ASP A 3 -22.21 75.87 -47.43
N PHE A 4 -21.97 74.60 -47.27
CA PHE A 4 -22.79 73.75 -46.40
C PHE A 4 -21.95 72.57 -45.88
N MET A 5 -21.50 72.73 -44.64
CA MET A 5 -21.02 71.64 -43.79
C MET A 5 -22.17 70.74 -43.41
N THR A 6 -22.01 69.42 -43.56
CA THR A 6 -22.93 68.46 -42.98
C THR A 6 -22.14 67.56 -42.01
N GLU A 7 -22.34 67.79 -40.74
CA GLU A 7 -21.87 66.97 -39.61
C GLU A 7 -22.47 65.57 -39.66
N THR A 8 -21.65 64.58 -39.76
CA THR A 8 -22.02 63.19 -39.58
C THR A 8 -21.80 62.81 -38.10
N ARG A 9 -22.88 62.76 -37.36
CA ARG A 9 -22.90 62.23 -35.99
C ARG A 9 -22.58 60.76 -36.00
N GLN A 10 -21.45 60.36 -35.46
CA GLN A 10 -21.10 58.99 -35.09
C GLN A 10 -22.00 58.54 -33.90
N ARG A 11 -22.78 57.49 -34.13
CA ARG A 11 -23.54 56.78 -33.08
C ARG A 11 -22.59 55.91 -32.28
N ALA A 12 -22.52 56.08 -30.99
CA ALA A 12 -21.84 55.21 -30.05
C ALA A 12 -22.48 53.84 -30.01
N PRO A 13 -21.69 52.74 -29.91
CA PRO A 13 -22.26 51.41 -29.72
C PRO A 13 -22.80 51.21 -28.32
N GLY A 14 -24.01 50.66 -28.25
CA GLY A 14 -24.72 50.30 -27.00
C GLY A 14 -24.01 49.17 -26.21
N PRO A 15 -24.37 48.97 -24.96
CA PRO A 15 -23.73 48.01 -24.08
C PRO A 15 -23.95 46.56 -24.56
N ARG A 16 -22.89 45.83 -24.74
CA ARG A 16 -22.90 44.38 -24.99
C ARG A 16 -23.38 43.64 -23.74
N GLU A 17 -24.44 42.85 -23.88
CA GLU A 17 -24.86 41.87 -22.91
C GLU A 17 -23.75 40.84 -22.61
N PRO A 18 -23.57 40.41 -21.37
CA PRO A 18 -22.61 39.36 -21.04
C PRO A 18 -23.05 38.04 -21.62
N ARG A 19 -22.23 37.44 -22.49
CA ARG A 19 -22.39 36.05 -22.91
C ARG A 19 -22.22 35.16 -21.67
N GLU A 20 -23.29 34.45 -21.32
CA GLU A 20 -23.25 33.33 -20.42
C GLU A 20 -22.25 32.29 -20.96
N SER A 21 -21.14 32.10 -20.24
CA SER A 21 -20.21 30.98 -20.44
C SER A 21 -20.84 29.72 -19.83
N THR A 22 -21.61 29.00 -20.61
CA THR A 22 -21.97 27.61 -20.33
C THR A 22 -20.74 26.75 -20.55
N GLY A 23 -20.13 26.26 -19.50
CA GLY A 23 -19.00 25.35 -19.56
C GLY A 23 -18.24 25.24 -18.26
N GLY A 24 -18.97 25.16 -17.14
CA GLY A 24 -18.39 24.69 -15.91
C GLY A 24 -18.18 23.18 -16.00
N ALA A 25 -16.98 22.73 -16.41
CA ALA A 25 -16.50 21.42 -16.06
C ALA A 25 -16.54 21.35 -14.54
N ALA A 26 -17.37 20.48 -13.98
CA ALA A 26 -17.38 20.19 -12.55
C ALA A 26 -15.94 19.80 -12.16
N ALA A 27 -15.29 20.63 -11.36
CA ALA A 27 -14.04 20.27 -10.74
C ALA A 27 -14.30 18.97 -9.95
N GLY A 28 -13.60 17.91 -10.30
CA GLY A 28 -13.63 16.67 -9.53
C GLY A 28 -13.30 16.96 -8.06
N PRO A 29 -13.70 16.10 -7.12
CA PRO A 29 -13.43 16.29 -5.72
C PRO A 29 -11.91 16.47 -5.51
N PRO A 30 -11.50 17.29 -4.50
CA PRO A 30 -10.08 17.54 -4.24
C PRO A 30 -9.34 16.22 -4.05
N ASP A 31 -8.15 16.13 -4.62
CA ASP A 31 -7.28 14.97 -4.65
C ASP A 31 -7.24 14.24 -3.29
N GLY A 32 -7.61 12.96 -3.25
CA GLY A 32 -7.63 12.11 -2.06
C GLY A 32 -8.96 11.99 -1.31
N GLN A 33 -9.95 12.85 -1.57
CA GLN A 33 -11.26 12.76 -0.92
C GLN A 33 -12.02 11.50 -1.34
N GLU A 34 -12.01 11.15 -2.62
CA GLU A 34 -12.66 9.95 -3.15
C GLU A 34 -12.11 8.67 -2.51
N ALA A 35 -10.78 8.56 -2.39
CA ALA A 35 -10.14 7.42 -1.73
C ALA A 35 -10.51 7.35 -0.24
N THR A 36 -10.54 8.47 0.46
CA THR A 36 -10.90 8.53 1.88
C THR A 36 -12.33 8.06 2.11
N GLU A 37 -13.29 8.57 1.33
CA GLU A 37 -14.70 8.14 1.38
C GLU A 37 -14.86 6.65 1.02
N LEU A 38 -14.07 6.14 0.06
CA LEU A 38 -14.08 4.72 -0.30
C LEU A 38 -13.56 3.85 0.86
N LEU A 39 -12.49 4.28 1.53
CA LEU A 39 -11.95 3.59 2.70
C LEU A 39 -12.94 3.59 3.88
N GLU A 40 -13.63 4.69 4.14
CA GLU A 40 -14.66 4.77 5.18
C GLU A 40 -15.85 3.84 4.89
N ARG A 41 -16.35 3.84 3.66
CA ARG A 41 -17.42 2.92 3.22
C ARG A 41 -16.97 1.45 3.28
N THR A 42 -15.70 1.17 2.97
CA THR A 42 -15.12 -0.18 3.09
C THR A 42 -15.13 -0.63 4.54
N ARG A 43 -14.69 0.20 5.47
CA ARG A 43 -14.70 -0.14 6.90
C ARG A 43 -16.10 -0.41 7.42
N ALA A 44 -17.08 0.41 7.03
CA ALA A 44 -18.47 0.20 7.44
C ALA A 44 -19.01 -1.18 7.06
N LEU A 45 -18.54 -1.75 5.95
CA LEU A 45 -18.91 -3.09 5.48
C LEU A 45 -18.05 -4.20 6.09
N VAL A 46 -16.75 -3.98 6.22
CA VAL A 46 -15.76 -5.01 6.56
C VAL A 46 -15.60 -5.18 8.07
N ASP A 47 -15.58 -4.08 8.85
CA ASP A 47 -15.27 -4.14 10.29
C ASP A 47 -16.25 -5.02 11.08
N PRO A 48 -17.58 -5.02 10.85
CA PRO A 48 -18.49 -5.93 11.56
C PRO A 48 -18.17 -7.41 11.30
N GLU A 49 -17.94 -7.77 10.05
CA GLU A 49 -17.63 -9.15 9.65
C GLU A 49 -16.22 -9.58 10.13
N LEU A 50 -15.25 -8.68 10.09
CA LEU A 50 -13.91 -8.92 10.62
C LEU A 50 -13.94 -9.16 12.13
N ARG A 51 -14.71 -8.38 12.88
CA ARG A 51 -14.92 -8.59 14.32
C ARG A 51 -15.59 -9.92 14.60
N ALA A 52 -16.67 -10.25 13.88
CA ALA A 52 -17.36 -11.52 14.04
C ALA A 52 -16.45 -12.71 13.73
N ALA A 53 -15.61 -12.61 12.70
CA ALA A 53 -14.63 -13.65 12.36
C ALA A 53 -13.60 -13.82 13.48
N VAL A 54 -12.99 -12.75 13.97
CA VAL A 54 -12.01 -12.80 15.08
C VAL A 54 -12.66 -13.32 16.37
N ASP A 55 -13.90 -12.95 16.63
CA ASP A 55 -14.65 -13.42 17.83
C ASP A 55 -14.93 -14.92 17.82
N SER A 56 -14.89 -15.55 16.64
CA SER A 56 -15.02 -17.01 16.50
C SER A 56 -13.76 -17.78 16.88
N LEU A 57 -12.62 -17.10 17.14
CA LEU A 57 -11.38 -17.73 17.58
C LEU A 57 -11.45 -18.20 19.03
N PRO A 58 -10.65 -19.22 19.42
CA PRO A 58 -10.45 -19.59 20.82
C PRO A 58 -10.02 -18.39 21.68
N GLY A 59 -10.39 -18.41 22.97
CA GLY A 59 -10.29 -17.26 23.86
C GLY A 59 -8.88 -16.60 23.93
N SER A 60 -7.82 -17.41 23.99
CA SER A 60 -6.43 -16.90 23.97
C SER A 60 -6.08 -16.19 22.66
N MET A 61 -6.33 -16.84 21.52
CA MET A 61 -6.02 -16.28 20.20
C MET A 61 -6.88 -15.05 19.90
N ARG A 62 -8.17 -15.10 20.27
CA ARG A 62 -9.08 -13.95 20.15
C ARG A 62 -8.56 -12.73 20.92
N ARG A 63 -8.09 -12.91 22.15
CA ARG A 63 -7.54 -11.81 22.96
C ARG A 63 -6.35 -11.14 22.28
N ILE A 64 -5.40 -11.93 21.79
CA ILE A 64 -4.20 -11.42 21.11
C ILE A 64 -4.60 -10.69 19.81
N ALA A 65 -5.49 -11.29 19.02
CA ALA A 65 -5.98 -10.69 17.78
C ALA A 65 -6.69 -9.35 18.06
N ARG A 66 -7.60 -9.28 19.03
CA ARG A 66 -8.30 -8.04 19.41
C ARG A 66 -7.33 -6.95 19.88
N TYR A 67 -6.30 -7.33 20.64
CA TYR A 67 -5.21 -6.43 21.00
C TYR A 67 -4.47 -5.92 19.75
N HIS A 68 -4.04 -6.82 18.87
CA HIS A 68 -3.31 -6.46 17.65
C HIS A 68 -4.11 -5.52 16.75
N PHE A 69 -5.41 -5.76 16.55
CA PHE A 69 -6.31 -4.88 15.82
C PHE A 69 -6.57 -3.53 16.53
N GLY A 70 -6.16 -3.37 17.79
CA GLY A 70 -6.36 -2.14 18.54
C GLY A 70 -7.77 -2.01 19.13
N TRP A 71 -8.53 -3.09 19.20
CA TRP A 71 -9.89 -3.09 19.76
C TRP A 71 -9.91 -3.26 21.27
N GLU A 72 -8.84 -3.80 21.85
CA GLU A 72 -8.66 -3.99 23.29
C GLU A 72 -7.26 -3.56 23.73
N HIS A 73 -7.14 -3.18 24.98
CA HIS A 73 -5.89 -3.04 25.71
C HIS A 73 -5.35 -4.42 26.18
N ALA A 74 -4.11 -4.45 26.69
CA ALA A 74 -3.50 -5.68 27.19
C ALA A 74 -4.27 -6.32 28.38
N ASP A 75 -5.01 -5.52 29.14
CA ASP A 75 -5.86 -5.96 30.24
C ASP A 75 -7.25 -6.45 29.81
N GLY A 76 -7.56 -6.38 28.50
CA GLY A 76 -8.86 -6.76 27.95
C GLY A 76 -9.92 -5.67 27.97
N THR A 77 -9.61 -4.47 28.43
CA THR A 77 -10.52 -3.32 28.36
C THR A 77 -10.64 -2.81 26.92
N ALA A 78 -11.81 -2.30 26.56
CA ALA A 78 -12.06 -1.80 25.21
C ALA A 78 -11.15 -0.62 24.86
N ALA A 79 -10.58 -0.63 23.67
CA ALA A 79 -9.77 0.46 23.13
C ALA A 79 -10.44 1.06 21.88
N ALA A 80 -10.23 2.37 21.69
CA ALA A 80 -10.75 3.11 20.54
C ALA A 80 -9.81 3.07 19.33
N GLY A 81 -8.91 2.09 19.24
CA GLY A 81 -7.97 1.94 18.14
C GLY A 81 -8.64 1.49 16.84
N ASN A 82 -7.97 1.74 15.72
CA ASN A 82 -8.39 1.25 14.41
C ASN A 82 -7.38 0.25 13.84
N ALA A 83 -7.89 -0.69 13.04
CA ALA A 83 -7.12 -1.78 12.43
C ALA A 83 -6.20 -1.32 11.26
N GLY A 84 -6.02 -0.02 11.03
CA GLY A 84 -5.27 0.49 9.87
C GLY A 84 -6.18 1.14 8.82
N LYS A 85 -5.68 1.37 7.60
CA LYS A 85 -6.42 2.11 6.55
C LYS A 85 -7.38 1.26 5.72
N ALA A 86 -7.39 -0.07 5.89
CA ALA A 86 -8.24 -1.02 5.16
C ALA A 86 -8.08 -0.94 3.61
N ILE A 87 -6.87 -0.64 3.12
CA ILE A 87 -6.60 -0.48 1.68
C ILE A 87 -6.82 -1.78 0.92
N ARG A 88 -6.33 -2.90 1.47
CA ARG A 88 -6.46 -4.22 0.84
C ARG A 88 -7.92 -4.68 0.73
N PRO A 89 -8.73 -4.61 1.78
CA PRO A 89 -10.18 -4.80 1.68
C PRO A 89 -10.84 -3.87 0.65
N ALA A 90 -10.43 -2.60 0.59
CA ALA A 90 -10.97 -1.64 -0.38
C ALA A 90 -10.67 -2.04 -1.82
N LEU A 91 -9.47 -2.58 -2.10
CA LEU A 91 -9.12 -3.10 -3.43
C LEU A 91 -10.02 -4.28 -3.83
N VAL A 92 -10.29 -5.24 -2.92
CA VAL A 92 -11.23 -6.33 -3.19
C VAL A 92 -12.60 -5.78 -3.59
N LEU A 93 -13.16 -4.88 -2.76
CA LEU A 93 -14.50 -4.35 -2.97
C LEU A 93 -14.59 -3.44 -4.19
N ALA A 94 -13.55 -2.65 -4.48
CA ALA A 94 -13.49 -1.80 -5.66
C ALA A 94 -13.37 -2.62 -6.95
N ALA A 95 -12.55 -3.69 -6.97
CA ALA A 95 -12.42 -4.59 -8.11
C ALA A 95 -13.75 -5.32 -8.39
N ALA A 96 -14.40 -5.84 -7.35
CA ALA A 96 -15.72 -6.47 -7.48
C ALA A 96 -16.77 -5.47 -8.02
N ALA A 97 -16.77 -4.24 -7.50
CA ALA A 97 -17.68 -3.19 -7.97
C ALA A 97 -17.42 -2.78 -9.42
N ALA A 98 -16.16 -2.67 -9.82
CA ALA A 98 -15.76 -2.28 -11.16
C ALA A 98 -16.28 -3.27 -12.24
N LEU A 99 -16.24 -4.56 -11.94
CA LEU A 99 -16.66 -5.59 -12.90
C LEU A 99 -18.13 -6.00 -12.75
N GLY A 100 -18.63 -6.20 -11.50
CA GLY A 100 -19.95 -6.74 -11.23
C GLY A 100 -20.93 -5.79 -10.53
N GLY A 101 -20.52 -4.53 -10.28
CA GLY A 101 -21.39 -3.51 -9.67
C GLY A 101 -21.63 -3.73 -8.16
N PRO A 102 -22.67 -3.08 -7.59
CA PRO A 102 -22.92 -3.10 -6.15
C PRO A 102 -23.20 -4.49 -5.57
N ALA A 103 -23.84 -5.39 -6.33
CA ALA A 103 -24.14 -6.74 -5.89
C ALA A 103 -22.86 -7.58 -5.69
N ALA A 104 -21.93 -7.52 -6.65
CA ALA A 104 -20.63 -8.18 -6.55
C ALA A 104 -19.80 -7.63 -5.41
N ARG A 105 -19.81 -6.28 -5.21
CA ARG A 105 -19.16 -5.66 -4.05
C ARG A 105 -19.65 -6.23 -2.73
N THR A 106 -20.95 -6.39 -2.57
CA THR A 106 -21.54 -6.93 -1.35
C THR A 106 -21.16 -8.41 -1.17
N ALA A 107 -21.19 -9.19 -2.24
CA ALA A 107 -20.79 -10.60 -2.21
C ALA A 107 -19.30 -10.78 -1.82
N ALA A 108 -18.43 -9.85 -2.20
CA ALA A 108 -16.99 -9.91 -1.95
C ALA A 108 -16.55 -9.53 -0.52
N VAL A 109 -17.46 -9.19 0.40
CA VAL A 109 -17.09 -8.74 1.76
C VAL A 109 -16.29 -9.79 2.51
N ARG A 110 -16.64 -11.07 2.41
CA ARG A 110 -15.87 -12.16 3.06
C ARG A 110 -14.46 -12.28 2.48
N ALA A 111 -14.31 -12.10 1.18
CA ALA A 111 -12.99 -12.07 0.55
C ALA A 111 -12.15 -10.87 1.02
N ALA A 112 -12.78 -9.71 1.19
CA ALA A 112 -12.13 -8.53 1.75
C ALA A 112 -11.66 -8.76 3.20
N VAL A 113 -12.48 -9.40 4.03
CA VAL A 113 -12.12 -9.79 5.40
C VAL A 113 -10.97 -10.79 5.39
N ALA A 114 -11.01 -11.81 4.52
CA ALA A 114 -9.94 -12.82 4.44
C ALA A 114 -8.59 -12.21 4.09
N VAL A 115 -8.56 -11.27 3.14
CA VAL A 115 -7.32 -10.53 2.78
C VAL A 115 -6.80 -9.70 3.95
N GLU A 116 -7.69 -9.05 4.73
CA GLU A 116 -7.28 -8.28 5.91
C GLU A 116 -6.75 -9.17 7.03
N LEU A 117 -7.33 -10.36 7.22
CA LEU A 117 -6.81 -11.35 8.16
C LEU A 117 -5.41 -11.82 7.77
N VAL A 118 -5.17 -12.12 6.48
CA VAL A 118 -3.84 -12.47 5.96
C VAL A 118 -2.85 -11.32 6.15
N HIS A 119 -3.25 -10.08 5.88
CA HIS A 119 -2.37 -8.94 6.12
C HIS A 119 -1.98 -8.81 7.60
N ASN A 120 -2.92 -8.99 8.52
CA ASN A 120 -2.63 -8.89 9.96
C ASN A 120 -1.84 -10.09 10.50
N PHE A 121 -2.00 -11.28 9.91
CA PHE A 121 -1.10 -12.41 10.14
C PHE A 121 0.35 -12.05 9.80
N THR A 122 0.61 -11.47 8.59
CA THR A 122 1.97 -11.09 8.21
C THR A 122 2.55 -10.04 9.16
N LEU A 123 1.76 -9.05 9.59
CA LEU A 123 2.22 -8.03 10.54
C LEU A 123 2.61 -8.62 11.90
N LEU A 124 1.85 -9.61 12.42
CA LEU A 124 2.19 -10.28 13.69
C LEU A 124 3.52 -11.02 13.60
N HIS A 125 3.76 -11.72 12.49
CA HIS A 125 4.99 -12.46 12.27
C HIS A 125 6.17 -11.55 11.97
N ASP A 126 6.00 -10.52 11.15
CA ASP A 126 7.02 -9.51 10.86
C ASP A 126 7.50 -8.85 12.15
N ASP A 127 6.58 -8.41 13.04
CA ASP A 127 6.95 -7.80 14.33
C ASP A 127 7.87 -8.69 15.18
N VAL A 128 7.65 -10.02 15.15
CA VAL A 128 8.52 -10.98 15.86
C VAL A 128 9.86 -11.15 15.16
N MET A 129 9.88 -11.28 13.84
CA MET A 129 11.09 -11.50 13.03
C MET A 129 12.02 -10.28 13.04
N ASP A 130 11.45 -9.08 12.91
CA ASP A 130 12.17 -7.81 12.85
C ASP A 130 12.46 -7.23 14.24
N ARG A 131 11.94 -7.87 15.31
CA ARG A 131 12.04 -7.38 16.70
C ARG A 131 11.45 -5.98 16.90
N ASP A 132 10.46 -5.61 16.09
CA ASP A 132 9.76 -4.34 16.20
C ASP A 132 8.99 -4.25 17.51
N ALA A 133 9.45 -3.41 18.44
CA ALA A 133 8.82 -3.28 19.76
C ALA A 133 7.51 -2.49 19.73
N THR A 134 7.29 -1.67 18.71
CA THR A 134 6.12 -0.80 18.58
C THR A 134 5.54 -0.81 17.17
N ARG A 135 4.20 -0.78 17.09
CA ARG A 135 3.43 -0.63 15.85
C ARG A 135 2.26 0.30 16.06
N ARG A 136 2.08 1.30 15.19
CA ARG A 136 0.99 2.31 15.31
C ARG A 136 0.96 2.96 16.71
N HIS A 137 2.13 3.33 17.23
CA HIS A 137 2.34 3.94 18.56
C HIS A 137 1.90 3.06 19.75
N ARG A 138 1.79 1.76 19.57
CA ARG A 138 1.46 0.79 20.61
C ARG A 138 2.54 -0.29 20.68
N PRO A 139 2.80 -0.90 21.87
CA PRO A 139 3.62 -2.11 21.96
C PRO A 139 3.08 -3.20 21.04
N THR A 140 3.95 -3.94 20.38
CA THR A 140 3.57 -5.06 19.50
C THR A 140 3.07 -6.25 20.32
N ALA A 141 2.35 -7.17 19.67
CA ALA A 141 1.76 -8.31 20.37
C ALA A 141 2.84 -9.19 21.03
N TRP A 142 4.00 -9.39 20.38
CA TRP A 142 5.07 -10.21 20.95
C TRP A 142 5.70 -9.59 22.21
N THR A 143 5.77 -8.28 22.35
CA THR A 143 6.28 -7.61 23.55
C THR A 143 5.33 -7.73 24.74
N VAL A 144 4.03 -7.93 24.47
CA VAL A 144 2.98 -8.00 25.50
C VAL A 144 2.66 -9.44 25.89
N PHE A 145 2.59 -10.35 24.91
CA PHE A 145 2.15 -11.74 25.12
C PHE A 145 3.27 -12.78 24.92
N GLY A 146 4.41 -12.36 24.36
CA GLY A 146 5.54 -13.24 24.03
C GLY A 146 5.52 -13.71 22.58
N ASP A 147 6.70 -14.18 22.13
CA ASP A 147 6.95 -14.60 20.73
C ASP A 147 6.00 -15.73 20.29
N ALA A 148 5.89 -16.78 21.10
CA ALA A 148 5.09 -17.95 20.76
C ALA A 148 3.60 -17.61 20.58
N ASP A 149 3.05 -16.78 21.46
CA ASP A 149 1.66 -16.36 21.41
C ASP A 149 1.37 -15.46 20.20
N ALA A 150 2.29 -14.58 19.84
CA ALA A 150 2.17 -13.74 18.65
C ALA A 150 2.22 -14.58 17.37
N ILE A 151 3.13 -15.56 17.26
CA ILE A 151 3.22 -16.49 16.13
C ILE A 151 1.93 -17.30 16.00
N LEU A 152 1.47 -17.95 17.09
CA LEU A 152 0.25 -18.76 17.08
C LEU A 152 -1.01 -17.92 16.75
N ALA A 153 -1.06 -16.66 17.16
CA ALA A 153 -2.15 -15.77 16.80
C ALA A 153 -2.11 -15.46 15.29
N GLY A 154 -0.93 -15.26 14.71
CA GLY A 154 -0.77 -15.10 13.26
C GLY A 154 -1.24 -16.33 12.49
N ASP A 155 -0.81 -17.53 12.89
CA ASP A 155 -1.24 -18.80 12.29
C ASP A 155 -2.77 -18.97 12.36
N ALA A 156 -3.36 -18.60 13.51
CA ALA A 156 -4.81 -18.64 13.69
C ALA A 156 -5.54 -17.66 12.76
N LEU A 157 -5.02 -16.46 12.52
CA LEU A 157 -5.60 -15.49 11.57
C LEU A 157 -5.51 -16.01 10.13
N GLN A 158 -4.39 -16.60 9.73
CA GLN A 158 -4.21 -17.20 8.42
C GLN A 158 -5.21 -18.36 8.18
N ALA A 159 -5.30 -19.28 9.13
CA ALA A 159 -6.25 -20.38 9.06
C ALA A 159 -7.70 -19.89 9.05
N LEU A 160 -8.02 -18.85 9.83
CA LEU A 160 -9.34 -18.20 9.86
C LEU A 160 -9.70 -17.59 8.50
N ALA A 161 -8.76 -16.95 7.80
CA ALA A 161 -8.99 -16.40 6.48
C ALA A 161 -9.42 -17.46 5.47
N LEU A 162 -8.71 -18.58 5.41
CA LEU A 162 -9.03 -19.70 4.53
C LEU A 162 -10.37 -20.35 4.92
N ARG A 163 -10.63 -20.54 6.23
CA ARG A 163 -11.90 -21.06 6.75
C ARG A 163 -13.08 -20.17 6.35
N LEU A 164 -12.92 -18.85 6.43
CA LEU A 164 -13.96 -17.88 6.09
C LEU A 164 -14.36 -17.99 4.61
N LEU A 165 -13.37 -18.09 3.72
CA LEU A 165 -13.62 -18.29 2.29
C LEU A 165 -14.22 -19.66 2.00
N ALA A 166 -13.70 -20.73 2.60
CA ALA A 166 -14.18 -22.08 2.38
C ALA A 166 -15.65 -22.30 2.83
N ALA A 167 -16.09 -21.53 3.84
CA ALA A 167 -17.47 -21.55 4.33
C ALA A 167 -18.39 -20.59 3.56
N ASP A 168 -17.88 -19.84 2.57
CA ASP A 168 -18.69 -18.92 1.78
C ASP A 168 -19.52 -19.71 0.75
N PRO A 169 -20.87 -19.54 0.69
CA PRO A 169 -21.70 -20.21 -0.30
C PRO A 169 -21.53 -19.68 -1.74
N HIS A 170 -20.74 -18.60 -1.93
CA HIS A 170 -20.53 -18.00 -3.25
C HIS A 170 -19.78 -18.96 -4.19
N PRO A 171 -20.13 -19.06 -5.49
CA PRO A 171 -19.45 -19.94 -6.44
C PRO A 171 -17.95 -19.70 -6.58
N ALA A 172 -17.47 -18.47 -6.30
CA ALA A 172 -16.06 -18.13 -6.30
C ALA A 172 -15.28 -18.68 -5.08
N SER A 173 -15.94 -19.26 -4.06
CA SER A 173 -15.30 -19.72 -2.82
C SER A 173 -14.09 -20.63 -3.07
N GLY A 174 -14.25 -21.71 -3.82
CA GLY A 174 -13.15 -22.65 -4.13
C GLY A 174 -11.96 -21.96 -4.83
N PRO A 175 -12.16 -21.28 -5.97
CA PRO A 175 -11.11 -20.50 -6.63
C PRO A 175 -10.48 -19.44 -5.73
N ALA A 176 -11.24 -18.76 -4.86
CA ALA A 176 -10.75 -17.76 -3.95
C ALA A 176 -9.83 -18.33 -2.86
N VAL A 177 -10.20 -19.49 -2.28
CA VAL A 177 -9.34 -20.22 -1.34
C VAL A 177 -8.02 -20.59 -1.98
N ALA A 178 -8.03 -21.17 -3.19
CA ALA A 178 -6.83 -21.55 -3.91
C ALA A 178 -5.94 -20.31 -4.17
N ARG A 179 -6.53 -19.23 -4.71
CA ARG A 179 -5.76 -17.99 -5.02
C ARG A 179 -5.15 -17.35 -3.77
N LEU A 180 -5.89 -17.34 -2.65
CA LEU A 180 -5.36 -16.79 -1.39
C LEU A 180 -4.26 -17.67 -0.80
N ALA A 181 -4.41 -19.00 -0.87
CA ALA A 181 -3.39 -19.94 -0.41
C ALA A 181 -2.08 -19.80 -1.21
N ASP A 182 -2.17 -19.72 -2.54
CA ASP A 182 -0.99 -19.48 -3.41
C ASP A 182 -0.32 -18.14 -3.06
N CYS A 183 -1.11 -17.10 -2.80
CA CYS A 183 -0.60 -15.80 -2.38
C CYS A 183 0.14 -15.88 -1.04
N VAL A 184 -0.37 -16.63 -0.06
CA VAL A 184 0.31 -16.81 1.23
C VAL A 184 1.66 -17.51 1.06
N VAL A 185 1.74 -18.54 0.22
CA VAL A 185 3.02 -19.22 -0.09
C VAL A 185 4.01 -18.23 -0.71
N GLU A 186 3.56 -17.40 -1.66
CA GLU A 186 4.38 -16.36 -2.29
C GLU A 186 4.86 -15.32 -1.27
N LEU A 187 3.98 -14.86 -0.36
CA LEU A 187 4.33 -13.94 0.74
C LEU A 187 5.41 -14.53 1.65
N CYS A 188 5.27 -15.81 2.04
CA CYS A 188 6.27 -16.49 2.87
C CYS A 188 7.62 -16.58 2.15
N ALA A 189 7.64 -16.85 0.84
CA ALA A 189 8.86 -16.86 0.05
C ALA A 189 9.50 -15.45 -0.02
N GLY A 190 8.69 -14.40 -0.20
CA GLY A 190 9.15 -13.01 -0.17
C GLY A 190 9.77 -12.63 1.17
N GLN A 191 9.11 -12.97 2.28
CA GLN A 191 9.60 -12.70 3.64
C GLN A 191 10.89 -13.48 3.94
N HIS A 192 10.98 -14.75 3.51
CA HIS A 192 12.19 -15.53 3.64
C HIS A 192 13.37 -14.87 2.89
N THR A 193 13.12 -14.39 1.66
CA THR A 193 14.13 -13.69 0.87
C THR A 193 14.56 -12.38 1.55
N ASP A 194 13.62 -11.59 2.06
CA ASP A 194 13.91 -10.35 2.78
C ASP A 194 14.87 -10.59 3.95
N THR A 195 14.54 -11.54 4.83
CA THR A 195 15.40 -11.94 5.95
C THR A 195 16.77 -12.48 5.50
N ALA A 196 16.84 -13.18 4.37
CA ALA A 196 18.10 -13.68 3.82
C ALA A 196 18.97 -12.55 3.25
N LEU A 197 18.36 -11.56 2.58
CA LEU A 197 19.06 -10.40 2.02
C LEU A 197 19.70 -9.54 3.12
N GLU A 198 19.08 -9.40 4.28
CA GLU A 198 19.65 -8.63 5.40
C GLU A 198 21.02 -9.17 5.86
N ARG A 199 21.24 -10.48 5.76
CA ARG A 199 22.48 -11.16 6.21
C ARG A 199 23.61 -11.12 5.19
N ARG A 200 23.32 -10.77 3.92
CA ARG A 200 24.31 -10.75 2.83
C ARG A 200 25.11 -9.44 2.85
N ALA A 201 26.34 -9.47 2.33
CA ALA A 201 27.12 -8.26 2.15
C ALA A 201 26.44 -7.31 1.13
N PRO A 202 26.60 -5.96 1.27
CA PRO A 202 25.97 -5.00 0.38
C PRO A 202 26.22 -5.24 -1.12
N GLY A 203 27.44 -5.66 -1.48
CA GLY A 203 27.81 -5.93 -2.88
C GLY A 203 27.31 -7.27 -3.45
N GLU A 204 26.67 -8.11 -2.64
CA GLU A 204 26.15 -9.42 -3.05
C GLU A 204 24.64 -9.38 -3.37
N VAL A 205 23.99 -8.25 -3.15
CA VAL A 205 22.56 -8.06 -3.35
C VAL A 205 22.34 -7.34 -4.68
N THR A 206 21.53 -7.92 -5.55
CA THR A 206 21.17 -7.33 -6.83
C THR A 206 19.82 -6.61 -6.77
N LEU A 207 19.64 -5.64 -7.66
CA LEU A 207 18.40 -4.89 -7.75
C LEU A 207 17.21 -5.79 -8.14
N ASP A 208 17.43 -6.74 -9.05
CA ASP A 208 16.39 -7.69 -9.49
C ASP A 208 15.92 -8.59 -8.34
N GLU A 209 16.83 -9.04 -7.46
CA GLU A 209 16.45 -9.81 -6.27
C GLU A 209 15.58 -9.02 -5.31
N VAL A 210 15.91 -7.73 -5.06
CA VAL A 210 15.13 -6.88 -4.15
C VAL A 210 13.78 -6.51 -4.77
N LEU A 211 13.72 -6.27 -6.08
CA LEU A 211 12.44 -6.04 -6.78
C LEU A 211 11.54 -7.28 -6.71
N ALA A 212 12.08 -8.47 -6.97
CA ALA A 212 11.33 -9.73 -6.87
C ALA A 212 10.85 -9.99 -5.44
N MET A 213 11.70 -9.74 -4.44
CA MET A 213 11.33 -9.83 -3.03
C MET A 213 10.18 -8.84 -2.68
N ALA A 214 10.30 -7.58 -3.09
CA ALA A 214 9.28 -6.56 -2.83
C ALA A 214 7.94 -6.90 -3.53
N GLU A 215 7.99 -7.48 -4.74
CA GLU A 215 6.79 -7.97 -5.41
C GLU A 215 6.14 -9.11 -4.64
N ALA A 216 6.90 -10.12 -4.22
CA ALA A 216 6.38 -11.25 -3.47
C ALA A 216 5.86 -10.84 -2.08
N LYS A 217 6.60 -9.99 -1.34
CA LYS A 217 6.24 -9.56 0.02
C LYS A 217 5.07 -8.56 0.04
N THR A 218 5.02 -7.61 -0.90
CA THR A 218 4.05 -6.51 -0.89
C THR A 218 3.07 -6.58 -2.07
N GLY A 219 3.57 -6.75 -3.29
CA GLY A 219 2.76 -6.77 -4.52
C GLY A 219 1.76 -7.92 -4.56
N ALA A 220 2.17 -9.12 -4.14
CA ALA A 220 1.37 -10.33 -4.24
C ALA A 220 0.01 -10.22 -3.52
N LEU A 221 -0.05 -9.62 -2.33
CA LEU A 221 -1.31 -9.50 -1.60
C LEU A 221 -2.23 -8.41 -2.17
N LEU A 222 -1.68 -7.33 -2.73
CA LEU A 222 -2.49 -6.31 -3.42
C LEU A 222 -3.04 -6.88 -4.74
N GLY A 223 -2.24 -7.63 -5.48
CA GLY A 223 -2.69 -8.35 -6.68
C GLY A 223 -3.77 -9.37 -6.35
N CYS A 224 -3.54 -10.20 -5.34
CA CYS A 224 -4.51 -11.17 -4.86
C CYS A 224 -5.83 -10.50 -4.45
N ALA A 225 -5.79 -9.36 -3.75
CA ALA A 225 -6.98 -8.60 -3.37
C ALA A 225 -7.81 -8.21 -4.59
N CYS A 226 -7.18 -7.65 -5.63
CA CYS A 226 -7.86 -7.28 -6.87
C CYS A 226 -8.42 -8.51 -7.62
N ALA A 227 -7.64 -9.60 -7.69
CA ALA A 227 -8.07 -10.84 -8.32
C ALA A 227 -9.27 -11.48 -7.60
N LEU A 228 -9.29 -11.48 -6.27
CA LEU A 228 -10.42 -11.97 -5.49
C LEU A 228 -11.69 -11.16 -5.77
N GLY A 229 -11.58 -9.83 -5.87
CA GLY A 229 -12.69 -8.98 -6.27
C GLY A 229 -13.24 -9.36 -7.66
N ALA A 230 -12.35 -9.63 -8.62
CA ALA A 230 -12.73 -10.09 -9.96
C ALA A 230 -13.45 -11.45 -9.92
N LEU A 231 -12.94 -12.41 -9.15
CA LEU A 231 -13.57 -13.72 -8.99
C LEU A 231 -14.99 -13.61 -8.43
N TYR A 232 -15.20 -12.76 -7.42
CA TYR A 232 -16.52 -12.52 -6.83
C TYR A 232 -17.47 -11.73 -7.75
N ALA A 233 -16.93 -11.03 -8.75
CA ALA A 233 -17.72 -10.44 -9.82
C ALA A 233 -18.08 -11.43 -10.95
N GLY A 234 -17.60 -12.67 -10.88
CA GLY A 234 -17.78 -13.66 -11.93
C GLY A 234 -16.94 -13.40 -13.19
N ALA A 235 -15.86 -12.68 -13.06
CA ALA A 235 -14.97 -12.32 -14.17
C ALA A 235 -14.22 -13.53 -14.74
N GLY A 236 -13.85 -13.44 -16.01
CA GLY A 236 -13.00 -14.41 -16.69
C GLY A 236 -11.57 -14.43 -16.14
N LYS A 237 -10.82 -15.47 -16.53
CA LYS A 237 -9.42 -15.62 -16.10
C LYS A 237 -8.53 -14.46 -16.54
N GLU A 238 -8.77 -13.91 -17.73
CA GLU A 238 -7.99 -12.81 -18.30
C GLU A 238 -8.17 -11.51 -17.51
N ASP A 239 -9.42 -11.16 -17.17
CA ASP A 239 -9.72 -9.96 -16.38
C ASP A 239 -9.19 -10.11 -14.95
N ALA A 240 -9.32 -11.30 -14.34
CA ALA A 240 -8.78 -11.58 -13.02
C ALA A 240 -7.24 -11.47 -13.01
N ALA A 241 -6.56 -11.96 -14.05
CA ALA A 241 -5.11 -11.84 -14.20
C ALA A 241 -4.68 -10.38 -14.42
N ALA A 242 -5.42 -9.61 -15.21
CA ALA A 242 -5.12 -8.20 -15.43
C ALA A 242 -5.31 -7.38 -14.13
N LEU A 243 -6.36 -7.66 -13.34
CA LEU A 243 -6.53 -7.02 -12.03
C LEU A 243 -5.48 -7.46 -11.00
N ASP A 244 -5.03 -8.72 -11.06
CA ASP A 244 -3.85 -9.16 -10.28
C ASP A 244 -2.62 -8.35 -10.65
N GLY A 245 -2.35 -8.20 -11.95
CA GLY A 245 -1.26 -7.37 -12.47
C GLY A 245 -1.36 -5.91 -12.02
N PHE A 246 -2.55 -5.31 -12.09
CA PHE A 246 -2.79 -3.97 -11.56
C PHE A 246 -2.38 -3.85 -10.09
N GLY A 247 -2.86 -4.76 -9.24
CA GLY A 247 -2.56 -4.73 -7.81
C GLY A 247 -1.09 -4.95 -7.49
N ARG A 248 -0.39 -5.84 -8.24
CA ARG A 248 1.05 -6.07 -8.10
C ARG A 248 1.87 -4.84 -8.46
N GLN A 249 1.59 -4.22 -9.60
CA GLN A 249 2.32 -3.04 -10.04
C GLN A 249 2.08 -1.85 -9.10
N ALA A 250 0.84 -1.62 -8.66
CA ALA A 250 0.52 -0.60 -7.66
C ALA A 250 1.19 -0.89 -6.31
N GLY A 251 1.31 -2.17 -5.92
CA GLY A 251 2.00 -2.61 -4.72
C GLY A 251 3.50 -2.35 -4.75
N LEU A 252 4.15 -2.60 -5.89
CA LEU A 252 5.56 -2.26 -6.09
C LEU A 252 5.80 -0.75 -6.07
N ALA A 253 4.94 0.04 -6.74
CA ALA A 253 5.01 1.50 -6.67
C ALA A 253 4.87 2.00 -5.23
N PHE A 254 3.94 1.43 -4.47
CA PHE A 254 3.77 1.74 -3.05
C PHE A 254 5.03 1.40 -2.23
N GLN A 255 5.65 0.23 -2.43
CA GLN A 255 6.85 -0.16 -1.71
C GLN A 255 8.04 0.77 -2.02
N LEU A 256 8.24 1.14 -3.30
CA LEU A 256 9.27 2.10 -3.71
C LEU A 256 9.11 3.44 -2.99
N ILE A 257 7.89 3.95 -2.90
CA ILE A 257 7.58 5.19 -2.20
C ILE A 257 7.76 5.04 -0.69
N ASP A 258 7.36 3.91 -0.10
CA ASP A 258 7.52 3.64 1.33
C ASP A 258 9.01 3.58 1.71
N ASP A 259 9.85 2.97 0.88
CA ASP A 259 11.31 2.92 1.05
C ASP A 259 11.96 4.33 0.90
N VAL A 260 11.46 5.18 0.00
CA VAL A 260 11.88 6.60 -0.08
C VAL A 260 11.51 7.34 1.20
N ILE A 261 10.30 7.13 1.71
CA ILE A 261 9.85 7.73 2.98
C ILE A 261 10.67 7.21 4.17
N GLY A 262 11.07 5.94 4.19
CA GLY A 262 11.91 5.34 5.22
C GLY A 262 13.28 6.01 5.37
N ILE A 263 13.77 6.66 4.29
CA ILE A 263 15.04 7.38 4.27
C ILE A 263 14.85 8.88 4.46
N TRP A 264 13.93 9.53 3.72
CA TRP A 264 13.77 11.00 3.65
C TRP A 264 12.44 11.51 4.20
N GLY A 265 11.61 10.64 4.79
CA GLY A 265 10.31 11.04 5.30
C GLY A 265 10.39 11.98 6.50
N ASP A 266 9.42 12.89 6.61
CA ASP A 266 9.27 13.78 7.76
C ASP A 266 8.80 12.98 8.99
N PRO A 267 9.56 12.98 10.10
CA PRO A 267 9.17 12.29 11.33
C PRO A 267 7.80 12.69 11.90
N LEU A 268 7.38 13.93 11.69
CA LEU A 268 6.07 14.42 12.14
C LEU A 268 4.91 13.73 11.38
N ARG A 269 5.17 13.31 10.14
CA ARG A 269 4.17 12.64 9.27
C ARG A 269 4.26 11.12 9.36
N THR A 270 5.46 10.58 9.49
CA THR A 270 5.72 9.13 9.46
C THR A 270 5.60 8.48 10.84
N GLY A 271 5.83 9.25 11.91
CA GLY A 271 5.92 8.73 13.27
C GLY A 271 7.20 7.93 13.56
N LYS A 272 8.16 7.86 12.59
CA LYS A 272 9.47 7.23 12.74
C LYS A 272 10.57 8.28 12.53
N PRO A 273 11.76 8.13 13.14
CA PRO A 273 12.90 9.00 12.85
C PRO A 273 13.25 8.99 11.37
N ALA A 274 13.69 10.13 10.81
CA ALA A 274 14.22 10.18 9.45
C ALA A 274 15.42 9.25 9.33
N GLY A 275 15.52 8.50 8.23
CA GLY A 275 16.60 7.54 8.02
C GLY A 275 16.50 6.26 8.86
N ALA A 276 15.32 5.92 9.39
CA ALA A 276 15.13 4.69 10.17
C ALA A 276 15.60 3.43 9.41
N ASP A 277 15.37 3.35 8.11
CA ASP A 277 15.83 2.25 7.27
C ASP A 277 17.37 2.20 7.14
N LEU A 278 18.02 3.37 7.12
CA LEU A 278 19.48 3.46 7.09
C LEU A 278 20.11 3.08 8.43
N ALA A 279 19.48 3.49 9.54
CA ALA A 279 19.89 3.10 10.87
C ALA A 279 19.82 1.57 11.06
N ALA A 280 18.78 0.94 10.53
CA ALA A 280 18.59 -0.50 10.51
C ALA A 280 19.47 -1.21 9.45
N ARG A 281 20.28 -0.50 8.67
CA ARG A 281 21.06 -1.05 7.55
C ARG A 281 20.23 -1.85 6.54
N LYS A 282 18.95 -1.51 6.41
CA LYS A 282 18.04 -2.16 5.48
C LYS A 282 18.51 -1.97 4.05
N LYS A 283 18.49 -3.05 3.27
CA LYS A 283 18.80 -3.03 1.83
C LYS A 283 17.53 -2.72 1.04
N SER A 284 16.95 -1.53 1.32
CA SER A 284 15.77 -1.03 0.61
C SER A 284 16.06 -0.74 -0.86
N LEU A 285 15.03 -0.65 -1.68
CA LEU A 285 15.16 -0.45 -3.13
C LEU A 285 16.04 0.75 -3.51
N PRO A 286 15.89 1.97 -2.92
CA PRO A 286 16.78 3.09 -3.21
C PRO A 286 18.23 2.83 -2.82
N VAL A 287 18.45 2.12 -1.72
CA VAL A 287 19.80 1.77 -1.24
C VAL A 287 20.49 0.82 -2.21
N VAL A 288 19.81 -0.25 -2.63
CA VAL A 288 20.40 -1.22 -3.55
C VAL A 288 20.61 -0.61 -4.94
N ALA A 289 19.70 0.23 -5.43
CA ALA A 289 19.91 0.98 -6.67
C ALA A 289 21.18 1.85 -6.60
N ALA A 290 21.39 2.53 -5.46
CA ALA A 290 22.60 3.34 -5.23
C ALA A 290 23.87 2.47 -5.16
N LEU A 291 23.84 1.34 -4.44
CA LEU A 291 24.97 0.43 -4.31
C LEU A 291 25.39 -0.18 -5.66
N THR A 292 24.44 -0.44 -6.55
CA THR A 292 24.66 -1.04 -7.87
C THR A 292 24.87 0.00 -8.99
N SER A 293 24.88 1.29 -8.67
CA SER A 293 24.96 2.39 -9.63
C SER A 293 26.29 2.51 -10.39
N GLY A 294 27.37 1.88 -9.89
CA GLY A 294 28.72 2.01 -10.45
C GLY A 294 29.36 3.40 -10.24
N THR A 295 28.73 4.30 -9.46
CA THR A 295 29.22 5.65 -9.20
C THR A 295 30.22 5.70 -8.02
N PRO A 296 31.06 6.74 -7.92
CA PRO A 296 31.90 6.96 -6.73
C PRO A 296 31.08 7.05 -5.43
N ALA A 297 29.88 7.65 -5.47
CA ALA A 297 28.98 7.75 -4.33
C ALA A 297 28.41 6.37 -3.93
N GLY A 298 28.14 5.49 -4.89
CA GLY A 298 27.77 4.11 -4.63
C GLY A 298 28.92 3.32 -3.96
N ALA A 299 30.16 3.55 -4.33
CA ALA A 299 31.32 2.96 -3.66
C ALA A 299 31.50 3.49 -2.22
N GLU A 300 31.27 4.81 -2.00
CA GLU A 300 31.22 5.43 -0.66
C GLU A 300 30.14 4.76 0.20
N LEU A 301 28.94 4.59 -0.34
CA LEU A 301 27.82 3.93 0.33
C LEU A 301 28.16 2.47 0.70
N ALA A 302 28.78 1.72 -0.20
CA ALA A 302 29.20 0.35 0.08
C ALA A 302 30.20 0.29 1.25
N ALA A 303 31.14 1.25 1.32
CA ALA A 303 32.07 1.34 2.43
C ALA A 303 31.37 1.69 3.77
N LEU A 304 30.32 2.54 3.75
CA LEU A 304 29.52 2.87 4.93
C LEU A 304 28.72 1.64 5.40
N TYR A 305 28.10 0.90 4.47
CA TYR A 305 27.28 -0.29 4.81
C TYR A 305 28.11 -1.50 5.25
N GLY A 306 29.39 -1.57 4.84
CA GLY A 306 30.31 -2.64 5.22
C GLY A 306 30.91 -2.51 6.63
N ARG A 307 30.64 -1.42 7.35
CA ARG A 307 31.14 -1.19 8.70
C ARG A 307 30.03 -1.46 9.73
N PRO A 308 30.36 -1.92 10.95
CA PRO A 308 29.42 -1.88 12.06
C PRO A 308 28.92 -0.45 12.27
N TYR A 309 27.67 -0.27 12.66
CA TYR A 309 27.15 1.04 13.04
C TYR A 309 27.92 1.55 14.25
N ALA A 310 28.56 2.70 14.15
CA ALA A 310 29.31 3.27 15.27
C ALA A 310 28.34 4.05 16.16
N GLU A 311 27.98 3.47 17.30
CA GLU A 311 27.39 4.21 18.42
C GLU A 311 28.50 5.08 19.02
N GLY A 312 28.54 6.39 18.76
CA GLY A 312 29.49 7.26 19.44
C GLY A 312 29.78 8.61 18.78
N GLU A 313 30.26 9.48 19.54
CA GLU A 313 30.86 10.83 19.50
C GLU A 313 30.27 11.96 18.63
N ASP A 314 29.64 11.67 17.48
CA ASP A 314 28.98 12.71 16.64
C ASP A 314 27.44 12.61 16.67
N GLY A 315 26.87 11.76 17.50
CA GLY A 315 25.42 11.46 17.52
C GLY A 315 24.97 10.71 16.25
N ASP A 316 24.02 9.78 16.38
CA ASP A 316 23.48 8.95 15.29
C ASP A 316 23.09 9.74 14.01
N GLY A 317 22.77 11.01 14.14
CA GLY A 317 22.34 11.87 13.02
C GLY A 317 23.41 12.14 11.95
N GLY A 318 24.68 12.18 12.29
CA GLY A 318 25.75 12.52 11.34
C GLY A 318 26.06 11.40 10.34
N GLU A 319 26.07 10.14 10.78
CA GLU A 319 26.30 9.00 9.88
C GLU A 319 25.07 8.71 9.02
N ILE A 320 23.86 8.78 9.58
CA ILE A 320 22.61 8.63 8.83
C ILE A 320 22.50 9.68 7.74
N ALA A 321 22.80 10.95 8.05
CA ALA A 321 22.76 12.03 7.06
C ALA A 321 23.79 11.82 5.94
N ARG A 322 25.02 11.38 6.26
CA ARG A 322 26.06 11.06 5.25
C ARG A 322 25.61 9.90 4.36
N THR A 323 25.01 8.88 4.97
CA THR A 323 24.51 7.70 4.24
C THR A 323 23.36 8.07 3.31
N ALA A 324 22.38 8.87 3.78
CA ALA A 324 21.29 9.39 2.96
C ALA A 324 21.79 10.20 1.78
N LEU A 325 22.78 11.08 2.02
CA LEU A 325 23.42 11.88 0.97
C LEU A 325 24.17 11.01 -0.06
N ALA A 326 24.83 9.93 0.39
CA ALA A 326 25.50 9.00 -0.52
C ALA A 326 24.49 8.26 -1.41
N VAL A 327 23.35 7.83 -0.85
CA VAL A 327 22.23 7.22 -1.63
C VAL A 327 21.70 8.21 -2.67
N GLU A 328 21.48 9.47 -2.28
CA GLU A 328 20.96 10.51 -3.16
C GLU A 328 21.96 10.82 -4.29
N ARG A 329 23.24 11.07 -3.97
CA ARG A 329 24.31 11.34 -4.94
C ARG A 329 24.58 10.18 -5.90
N ALA A 330 24.33 8.97 -5.48
CA ALA A 330 24.40 7.77 -6.33
C ALA A 330 23.15 7.58 -7.22
N GLY A 331 22.14 8.46 -7.10
CA GLY A 331 20.91 8.43 -7.89
C GLY A 331 19.82 7.48 -7.37
N GLY A 332 19.98 6.91 -6.17
CA GLY A 332 19.05 5.93 -5.65
C GLY A 332 17.64 6.49 -5.39
N ARG A 333 17.53 7.76 -4.96
CA ARG A 333 16.25 8.44 -4.77
C ARG A 333 15.52 8.67 -6.09
N ASP A 334 16.21 9.26 -7.06
CA ASP A 334 15.63 9.58 -8.37
C ASP A 334 15.22 8.31 -9.11
N TRP A 335 16.04 7.27 -9.03
CA TRP A 335 15.72 5.97 -9.59
C TRP A 335 14.43 5.38 -8.97
N ALA A 336 14.30 5.39 -7.65
CA ALA A 336 13.12 4.84 -6.96
C ALA A 336 11.84 5.60 -7.32
N GLN A 337 11.92 6.92 -7.44
CA GLN A 337 10.78 7.75 -7.86
C GLN A 337 10.39 7.49 -9.33
N ALA A 338 11.36 7.38 -10.23
CA ALA A 338 11.11 7.05 -11.63
C ALA A 338 10.51 5.65 -11.80
N GLU A 339 11.07 4.65 -11.10
CA GLU A 339 10.56 3.28 -11.14
C GLU A 339 9.14 3.21 -10.55
N ALA A 340 8.83 3.94 -9.46
CA ALA A 340 7.48 4.02 -8.91
C ALA A 340 6.48 4.58 -9.93
N ALA A 341 6.86 5.62 -10.68
CA ALA A 341 6.03 6.19 -11.74
C ALA A 341 5.81 5.20 -12.88
N ASP A 342 6.84 4.46 -13.30
CA ASP A 342 6.75 3.42 -14.34
C ASP A 342 5.83 2.26 -13.88
N ARG A 343 5.93 1.83 -12.64
CA ARG A 343 5.05 0.80 -12.06
C ARG A 343 3.60 1.26 -12.04
N MET A 344 3.34 2.51 -11.68
CA MET A 344 1.99 3.07 -11.75
C MET A 344 1.45 3.15 -13.18
N ALA A 345 2.28 3.52 -14.15
CA ALA A 345 1.87 3.52 -15.56
C ALA A 345 1.48 2.10 -16.03
N ARG A 346 2.26 1.08 -15.66
CA ARG A 346 1.93 -0.33 -15.94
C ARG A 346 0.66 -0.77 -15.22
N ALA A 347 0.46 -0.36 -13.96
CA ALA A 347 -0.78 -0.64 -13.23
C ALA A 347 -2.00 -0.10 -13.99
N VAL A 348 -1.95 1.15 -14.45
CA VAL A 348 -3.04 1.75 -15.23
C VAL A 348 -3.31 0.98 -16.54
N GLN A 349 -2.26 0.49 -17.22
CA GLN A 349 -2.42 -0.33 -18.41
C GLN A 349 -3.13 -1.67 -18.12
N GLU A 350 -2.75 -2.35 -17.05
CA GLU A 350 -3.41 -3.60 -16.62
C GLU A 350 -4.88 -3.34 -16.23
N LEU A 351 -5.14 -2.25 -15.51
CA LEU A 351 -6.51 -1.86 -15.16
C LEU A 351 -7.37 -1.59 -16.39
N ALA A 352 -6.84 -0.88 -17.38
CA ALA A 352 -7.57 -0.57 -18.61
C ALA A 352 -7.89 -1.82 -19.44
N ARG A 353 -7.10 -2.90 -19.31
CA ARG A 353 -7.39 -4.20 -19.96
C ARG A 353 -8.59 -4.89 -19.32
N ALA A 354 -8.69 -4.87 -17.98
CA ALA A 354 -9.76 -5.53 -17.26
C ALA A 354 -11.04 -4.69 -17.18
N VAL A 355 -10.92 -3.38 -17.09
CA VAL A 355 -12.01 -2.41 -16.89
C VAL A 355 -11.92 -1.32 -17.96
N PRO A 356 -12.39 -1.58 -19.19
CA PRO A 356 -12.28 -0.60 -20.29
C PRO A 356 -13.11 0.67 -20.08
N ALA A 357 -14.12 0.64 -19.20
CA ALA A 357 -14.98 1.77 -18.88
C ALA A 357 -14.35 2.63 -17.76
N PRO A 358 -13.80 3.83 -18.07
CA PRO A 358 -13.04 4.64 -17.12
C PRO A 358 -13.85 5.01 -15.86
N GLU A 359 -15.16 5.23 -16.00
CA GLU A 359 -16.06 5.56 -14.90
C GLU A 359 -16.20 4.43 -13.85
N ARG A 360 -15.89 3.19 -14.25
CA ARG A 360 -15.89 2.01 -13.35
C ARG A 360 -14.54 1.78 -12.70
N ALA A 361 -13.46 2.28 -13.31
CA ALA A 361 -12.10 2.14 -12.83
C ALA A 361 -11.73 3.16 -11.75
N GLY A 362 -12.48 4.27 -11.60
CA GLY A 362 -12.15 5.42 -10.75
C GLY A 362 -11.79 5.05 -9.32
N GLY A 363 -12.55 4.18 -8.69
CA GLY A 363 -12.27 3.76 -7.32
C GLY A 363 -10.95 2.99 -7.14
N LEU A 364 -10.56 2.16 -8.12
CA LEU A 364 -9.26 1.46 -8.11
C LEU A 364 -8.10 2.43 -8.34
N LEU A 365 -8.26 3.37 -9.28
CA LEU A 365 -7.28 4.43 -9.54
C LEU A 365 -7.09 5.32 -8.32
N ALA A 366 -8.17 5.78 -7.70
CA ALA A 366 -8.12 6.61 -6.49
C ALA A 366 -7.37 5.90 -5.34
N LEU A 367 -7.57 4.59 -5.14
CA LEU A 367 -6.84 3.82 -4.14
C LEU A 367 -5.34 3.70 -4.48
N ALA A 368 -4.99 3.41 -5.75
CA ALA A 368 -3.60 3.30 -6.17
C ALA A 368 -2.86 4.65 -6.04
N GLU A 369 -3.48 5.75 -6.43
CA GLU A 369 -2.94 7.09 -6.24
C GLU A 369 -2.81 7.47 -4.77
N PHE A 370 -3.79 7.13 -3.94
CA PHE A 370 -3.76 7.41 -2.50
C PHE A 370 -2.58 6.73 -1.80
N VAL A 371 -2.20 5.52 -2.19
CA VAL A 371 -1.07 4.81 -1.58
C VAL A 371 0.28 5.32 -2.06
N THR A 372 0.37 5.87 -3.28
CA THR A 372 1.61 6.36 -3.89
C THR A 372 1.85 7.86 -3.68
N ARG A 373 0.83 8.68 -3.41
CA ARG A 373 0.97 10.14 -3.17
C ARG A 373 1.43 10.52 -1.76
N ARG A 374 1.79 9.57 -0.90
CA ARG A 374 2.24 9.86 0.48
C ARG A 374 3.56 10.59 0.59
N SER A 375 4.28 10.77 -0.48
CA SER A 375 5.65 11.30 -0.54
C SER A 375 5.76 12.80 -0.79
N SER A 376 4.64 13.52 -0.92
CA SER A 376 4.65 14.99 -1.13
C SER A 376 4.10 15.74 0.10
#